data_8c4ab0a94b73aadd2b01384799200764
#
_entry.id   8c4ab0a94b73aadd2b01384799200764
#
_cell.length_a   1.000
_cell.length_b   1.000
_cell.length_c   1.000
_cell.angle_alpha   90.00
_cell.angle_beta   90.00
_cell.angle_gamma   90.00
#
_symmetry.space_group_name_H-M   'P 1'
#
loop_
_entity.id
_entity.type
_entity.pdbx_description
1 polymer ?
#
loop_
_entity_poly.entity_id
_entity_poly.type
_entity_poly.pdbx_seq_one_letter_code
_entity_poly.pdbx_strand_id
1 'polypeptide(L)'
;VSVLRTAGYCGQALGRWVGFCPGGVMLEFLQAMTGIFVVVYEGQHALKFHLGRAIGVVGPGVHFKIPILQRFQVVATKDTTLDLEPQVIQLSDELVYEVGAKVVYQIVDLRKAVIEVDNLVEGLKNRLVIIVQNVVKAQDRHSIRDMSRMVDEVKQALGPVEQQWGVQVHEFGFSTFSPTPETMEITQLQKLAHEKLSLYRQFHDEQGLNPEAAVSLISGAVMALSGQSARLAVPSPLAPAQPTVAGENQDVSTHNSGNDHDG
;
A
#
# COMPACT_ATOMS: atom_id res chain seq x y z
N VAL A 1 12.29 9.52 -12.25
CA VAL A 1 12.17 9.56 -13.72
C VAL A 1 11.10 8.55 -14.08
N SER A 2 9.99 9.10 -14.32
CA SER A 2 8.73 8.68 -14.88
C SER A 2 8.79 7.64 -16.00
N VAL A 3 7.82 6.75 -16.05
CA VAL A 3 7.10 6.43 -17.28
C VAL A 3 5.65 6.10 -16.92
N LEU A 4 4.79 7.00 -17.27
CA LEU A 4 3.37 6.82 -17.51
C LEU A 4 3.14 5.55 -18.35
N ARG A 5 2.40 4.59 -17.84
CA ARG A 5 1.69 3.62 -18.67
C ARG A 5 0.19 3.83 -18.50
N THR A 6 -0.30 4.73 -19.29
CA THR A 6 -1.67 4.74 -19.75
C THR A 6 -1.92 3.43 -20.50
N ALA A 7 -2.60 2.50 -19.90
CA ALA A 7 -3.17 1.37 -20.59
C ALA A 7 -4.39 1.88 -21.36
N GLY A 8 -4.12 2.48 -22.54
CA GLY A 8 -5.12 2.62 -23.57
C GLY A 8 -5.45 1.24 -24.10
N TYR A 9 -6.66 0.79 -23.88
CA TYR A 9 -7.24 -0.28 -24.67
C TYR A 9 -7.43 0.23 -26.09
N CYS A 10 -6.36 0.21 -26.87
CA CYS A 10 -6.43 0.29 -28.31
C CYS A 10 -5.98 -1.06 -28.86
N GLY A 11 -6.84 -1.66 -29.64
CA GLY A 11 -6.69 -2.96 -30.24
C GLY A 11 -5.35 -3.17 -30.93
N GLN A 12 -4.67 -4.21 -30.56
CA GLN A 12 -3.73 -4.85 -31.47
C GLN A 12 -4.36 -6.14 -31.98
N ALA A 13 -5.05 -6.00 -33.10
CA ALA A 13 -5.29 -7.10 -33.97
C ALA A 13 -4.02 -7.31 -34.80
N LEU A 14 -3.31 -8.39 -34.53
CA LEU A 14 -2.57 -9.18 -35.55
C LEU A 14 -1.98 -10.42 -34.87
N GLY A 15 -2.55 -11.56 -35.17
CA GLY A 15 -1.88 -12.84 -35.08
C GLY A 15 -2.26 -13.74 -33.93
N ARG A 16 -3.50 -14.27 -33.93
CA ARG A 16 -3.71 -15.66 -33.45
C ARG A 16 -4.99 -16.23 -34.06
N TRP A 17 -4.84 -17.15 -34.94
CA TRP A 17 -5.91 -17.97 -35.51
C TRP A 17 -6.47 -18.85 -34.40
N VAL A 18 -7.66 -18.55 -33.90
CA VAL A 18 -8.45 -19.46 -33.08
C VAL A 18 -9.91 -19.32 -33.48
N GLY A 19 -10.46 -20.39 -34.04
CA GLY A 19 -11.87 -20.70 -34.07
C GLY A 19 -12.76 -19.74 -34.84
N PHE A 20 -12.83 -19.94 -36.12
CA PHE A 20 -13.72 -19.24 -37.04
C PHE A 20 -15.18 -19.62 -36.75
N CYS A 21 -15.90 -18.80 -35.95
CA CYS A 21 -17.36 -18.72 -36.01
C CYS A 21 -17.71 -17.62 -37.01
N PRO A 22 -18.23 -17.98 -38.20
CA PRO A 22 -18.37 -16.98 -39.29
C PRO A 22 -19.43 -15.91 -39.02
N GLY A 23 -20.27 -16.06 -38.01
CA GLY A 23 -21.30 -15.07 -37.65
C GLY A 23 -20.80 -13.86 -36.86
N GLY A 24 -19.80 -14.04 -35.99
CA GLY A 24 -19.29 -12.96 -35.11
C GLY A 24 -18.44 -11.95 -35.87
N VAL A 25 -17.59 -12.40 -36.78
CA VAL A 25 -16.65 -11.55 -37.53
C VAL A 25 -17.37 -10.66 -38.54
N MET A 26 -18.46 -11.15 -39.16
CA MET A 26 -19.26 -10.34 -40.05
C MET A 26 -19.99 -9.19 -39.33
N LEU A 27 -20.44 -9.42 -38.11
CA LEU A 27 -21.12 -8.40 -37.32
C LEU A 27 -20.18 -7.31 -36.82
N GLU A 28 -18.96 -7.69 -36.42
CA GLU A 28 -17.92 -6.73 -36.05
C GLU A 28 -17.42 -5.92 -37.23
N PHE A 29 -17.31 -6.54 -38.39
CA PHE A 29 -16.95 -5.85 -39.63
C PHE A 29 -18.03 -4.87 -40.10
N LEU A 30 -19.31 -5.24 -39.98
CA LEU A 30 -20.44 -4.34 -40.27
C LEU A 30 -20.50 -3.18 -39.25
N GLN A 31 -20.18 -3.43 -37.99
CA GLN A 31 -20.09 -2.41 -36.96
C GLN A 31 -18.97 -1.41 -37.23
N ALA A 32 -17.81 -1.90 -37.67
CA ALA A 32 -16.66 -1.06 -38.03
C ALA A 32 -16.96 -0.20 -39.26
N MET A 33 -17.69 -0.74 -40.24
CA MET A 33 -17.98 -0.05 -41.48
C MET A 33 -19.13 0.96 -41.41
N THR A 34 -20.14 0.71 -40.56
CA THR A 34 -21.36 1.55 -40.57
C THR A 34 -21.55 2.36 -39.29
N GLY A 35 -20.93 1.99 -38.20
CA GLY A 35 -21.15 2.62 -36.89
C GLY A 35 -22.62 2.58 -36.41
N ILE A 36 -23.47 1.79 -37.08
CA ILE A 36 -24.95 1.72 -36.89
C ILE A 36 -25.30 0.71 -35.78
N PHE A 37 -24.45 -0.29 -35.55
CA PHE A 37 -24.68 -1.31 -34.54
C PHE A 37 -23.66 -1.21 -33.41
N VAL A 38 -24.13 -1.50 -32.20
CA VAL A 38 -23.30 -1.64 -30.99
C VAL A 38 -23.57 -3.02 -30.41
N VAL A 39 -22.50 -3.81 -30.22
CA VAL A 39 -22.58 -5.11 -29.57
C VAL A 39 -22.18 -4.94 -28.11
N VAL A 40 -23.06 -5.32 -27.20
CA VAL A 40 -22.82 -5.35 -25.76
C VAL A 40 -22.65 -6.81 -25.36
N TYR A 41 -21.48 -7.17 -24.86
CA TYR A 41 -21.19 -8.54 -24.45
C TYR A 41 -21.81 -8.90 -23.09
N GLU A 42 -21.88 -10.19 -22.81
CA GLU A 42 -22.34 -10.68 -21.51
C GLU A 42 -21.42 -10.21 -20.37
N GLY A 43 -22.04 -9.70 -19.28
CA GLY A 43 -21.32 -9.04 -18.19
C GLY A 43 -20.92 -7.59 -18.45
N GLN A 44 -21.43 -7.02 -19.53
CA GLN A 44 -21.39 -5.59 -19.79
C GLN A 44 -22.80 -5.02 -19.93
N HIS A 45 -22.95 -3.77 -19.58
CA HIS A 45 -24.14 -2.98 -19.88
C HIS A 45 -23.72 -1.69 -20.56
N ALA A 46 -24.61 -1.12 -21.36
CA ALA A 46 -24.34 0.14 -22.01
C ALA A 46 -25.37 1.20 -21.62
N LEU A 47 -24.87 2.41 -21.32
CA LEU A 47 -25.72 3.58 -21.16
C LEU A 47 -25.92 4.24 -22.52
N LYS A 48 -27.18 4.35 -22.94
CA LYS A 48 -27.58 4.97 -24.20
C LYS A 48 -27.81 6.46 -24.01
N PHE A 49 -27.07 7.26 -24.76
CA PHE A 49 -27.26 8.71 -24.84
C PHE A 49 -27.95 9.10 -26.16
N HIS A 50 -28.82 10.07 -26.11
CA HIS A 50 -29.40 10.72 -27.26
C HIS A 50 -29.27 12.24 -27.12
N LEU A 51 -28.59 12.86 -28.06
CA LEU A 51 -28.30 14.29 -28.01
C LEU A 51 -27.70 14.75 -26.69
N GLY A 52 -26.80 13.93 -26.10
CA GLY A 52 -26.16 14.24 -24.81
C GLY A 52 -26.97 13.89 -23.57
N ARG A 53 -28.22 13.44 -23.69
CA ARG A 53 -29.06 13.01 -22.55
C ARG A 53 -29.04 11.50 -22.41
N ALA A 54 -28.81 11.00 -21.20
CA ALA A 54 -28.95 9.58 -20.91
C ALA A 54 -30.41 9.16 -20.93
N ILE A 55 -30.76 8.24 -21.83
CA ILE A 55 -32.13 7.75 -21.98
C ILE A 55 -32.37 6.49 -21.15
N GLY A 56 -31.42 5.54 -21.16
CA GLY A 56 -31.61 4.28 -20.47
C GLY A 56 -30.39 3.36 -20.58
N VAL A 57 -30.41 2.31 -19.76
CA VAL A 57 -29.43 1.25 -19.74
C VAL A 57 -29.90 0.11 -20.63
N VAL A 58 -29.01 -0.44 -21.44
CA VAL A 58 -29.27 -1.59 -22.30
C VAL A 58 -28.34 -2.75 -21.90
N GLY A 59 -28.91 -3.94 -21.88
CA GLY A 59 -28.20 -5.17 -21.54
C GLY A 59 -27.41 -5.77 -22.71
N PRO A 60 -26.87 -6.98 -22.51
CA PRO A 60 -26.15 -7.72 -23.55
C PRO A 60 -26.99 -7.94 -24.80
N GLY A 61 -26.33 -7.85 -25.96
CA GLY A 61 -26.97 -8.05 -27.26
C GLY A 61 -26.49 -7.05 -28.30
N VAL A 62 -27.18 -7.09 -29.47
CA VAL A 62 -26.91 -6.17 -30.59
C VAL A 62 -27.95 -5.05 -30.55
N HIS A 63 -27.46 -3.81 -30.48
CA HIS A 63 -28.31 -2.63 -30.39
C HIS A 63 -28.10 -1.73 -31.62
N PHE A 64 -29.22 -1.18 -32.11
CA PHE A 64 -29.18 -0.23 -33.23
C PHE A 64 -28.80 1.17 -32.70
N LYS A 65 -27.84 1.79 -33.37
CA LYS A 65 -27.33 3.13 -33.07
C LYS A 65 -27.52 4.05 -34.26
N ILE A 66 -28.16 5.19 -34.04
CA ILE A 66 -28.21 6.23 -35.05
C ILE A 66 -26.88 7.05 -34.91
N PRO A 67 -25.99 6.99 -35.93
CA PRO A 67 -24.78 7.77 -35.92
C PRO A 67 -25.07 9.25 -35.69
N ILE A 68 -24.18 9.99 -35.02
CA ILE A 68 -24.31 11.42 -34.69
C ILE A 68 -25.32 11.72 -33.55
N LEU A 69 -26.49 11.12 -33.58
CA LEU A 69 -27.55 11.39 -32.60
C LEU A 69 -27.46 10.56 -31.32
N GLN A 70 -26.92 9.35 -31.42
CA GLN A 70 -26.85 8.41 -30.31
C GLN A 70 -25.42 7.99 -30.00
N ARG A 71 -25.09 7.97 -28.71
CA ARG A 71 -23.82 7.45 -28.21
C ARG A 71 -24.12 6.35 -27.17
N PHE A 72 -23.35 5.28 -27.21
CA PHE A 72 -23.39 4.21 -26.23
C PHE A 72 -22.08 4.21 -25.46
N GLN A 73 -22.17 4.17 -24.15
CA GLN A 73 -21.03 3.98 -23.26
C GLN A 73 -21.14 2.59 -22.65
N VAL A 74 -20.30 1.68 -23.10
CA VAL A 74 -20.27 0.29 -22.62
C VAL A 74 -19.36 0.23 -21.40
N VAL A 75 -19.86 -0.38 -20.33
CA VAL A 75 -19.14 -0.52 -19.07
C VAL A 75 -19.30 -1.96 -18.58
N ALA A 76 -18.23 -2.54 -18.06
CA ALA A 76 -18.26 -3.83 -17.41
C ALA A 76 -19.02 -3.73 -16.07
N THR A 77 -19.96 -4.63 -15.84
CA THR A 77 -20.75 -4.73 -14.62
C THR A 77 -20.41 -5.98 -13.81
N LYS A 78 -19.32 -6.65 -14.15
CA LYS A 78 -18.75 -7.77 -13.38
C LYS A 78 -17.98 -7.25 -12.19
N ASP A 79 -17.74 -8.15 -11.24
CA ASP A 79 -16.85 -7.86 -10.12
C ASP A 79 -15.47 -7.42 -10.62
N THR A 80 -15.05 -6.27 -10.13
CA THR A 80 -13.77 -5.66 -10.50
C THR A 80 -12.95 -5.44 -9.25
N THR A 81 -11.70 -5.86 -9.30
CA THR A 81 -10.76 -5.64 -8.18
C THR A 81 -10.00 -4.35 -8.41
N LEU A 82 -10.01 -3.49 -7.40
CA LEU A 82 -9.21 -2.28 -7.33
C LEU A 82 -8.14 -2.46 -6.26
N ASP A 83 -6.89 -2.26 -6.64
CA ASP A 83 -5.74 -2.35 -5.74
C ASP A 83 -5.25 -0.94 -5.40
N LEU A 84 -5.08 -0.69 -4.11
CA LEU A 84 -4.51 0.54 -3.57
C LEU A 84 -3.02 0.33 -3.32
N GLU A 85 -2.21 1.18 -3.90
CA GLU A 85 -0.78 1.21 -3.64
C GLU A 85 -0.52 1.43 -2.15
N PRO A 86 0.49 0.76 -1.57
CA PRO A 86 0.86 0.94 -0.18
C PRO A 86 1.20 2.41 0.11
N GLN A 87 0.67 2.90 1.22
CA GLN A 87 0.87 4.27 1.69
C GLN A 87 1.40 4.26 3.11
N VAL A 88 2.26 5.21 3.41
CA VAL A 88 2.78 5.41 4.75
C VAL A 88 1.82 6.30 5.53
N ILE A 89 1.28 5.77 6.63
CA ILE A 89 0.29 6.43 7.47
C ILE A 89 0.79 6.47 8.91
N GLN A 90 0.74 7.65 9.52
CA GLN A 90 1.04 7.83 10.94
C GLN A 90 -0.23 7.66 11.76
N LEU A 91 -0.16 6.82 12.81
CA LEU A 91 -1.23 6.57 13.76
C LEU A 91 -1.36 7.70 14.78
N SER A 92 -2.38 7.60 15.65
CA SER A 92 -2.62 8.55 16.74
C SER A 92 -1.51 8.57 17.81
N ASP A 93 -0.77 7.47 17.96
CA ASP A 93 0.35 7.29 18.90
C ASP A 93 1.73 7.48 18.25
N GLU A 94 1.78 8.21 17.13
CA GLU A 94 3.00 8.56 16.36
C GLU A 94 3.71 7.37 15.69
N LEU A 95 3.20 6.16 15.81
CA LEU A 95 3.73 5.01 15.08
C LEU A 95 3.38 5.10 13.60
N VAL A 96 4.28 4.66 12.75
CA VAL A 96 4.15 4.77 11.29
C VAL A 96 4.02 3.39 10.67
N TYR A 97 2.97 3.21 9.87
CA TYR A 97 2.67 1.96 9.20
C TYR A 97 2.57 2.15 7.69
N GLU A 98 2.98 1.14 6.95
CA GLU A 98 2.74 1.01 5.53
C GLU A 98 1.46 0.20 5.33
N VAL A 99 0.48 0.81 4.65
CA VAL A 99 -0.88 0.29 4.50
C VAL A 99 -1.26 0.27 3.03
N GLY A 100 -1.53 -0.93 2.50
CA GLY A 100 -2.14 -1.16 1.20
C GLY A 100 -3.49 -1.84 1.39
N ALA A 101 -4.40 -1.67 0.44
CA ALA A 101 -5.73 -2.29 0.51
C ALA A 101 -6.22 -2.74 -0.86
N LYS A 102 -7.12 -3.72 -0.84
CA LYS A 102 -7.82 -4.21 -2.04
C LYS A 102 -9.31 -4.16 -1.81
N VAL A 103 -10.03 -3.80 -2.85
CA VAL A 103 -11.48 -3.79 -2.85
C VAL A 103 -12.01 -4.50 -4.08
N VAL A 104 -13.02 -5.33 -3.90
CA VAL A 104 -13.80 -5.93 -4.97
C VAL A 104 -15.15 -5.24 -4.99
N TYR A 105 -15.46 -4.63 -6.10
CA TYR A 105 -16.71 -3.89 -6.28
C TYR A 105 -17.39 -4.25 -7.59
N GLN A 106 -18.69 -4.01 -7.63
CA GLN A 106 -19.54 -4.18 -8.81
C GLN A 106 -20.37 -2.91 -9.05
N ILE A 107 -20.61 -2.60 -10.32
CA ILE A 107 -21.49 -1.49 -10.70
C ILE A 107 -22.91 -2.01 -10.73
N VAL A 108 -23.76 -1.50 -9.83
CA VAL A 108 -25.19 -1.86 -9.72
C VAL A 108 -26.06 -0.85 -10.46
N ASP A 109 -25.77 0.45 -10.32
CA ASP A 109 -26.47 1.52 -11.03
C ASP A 109 -25.53 2.20 -12.02
N LEU A 110 -25.56 1.70 -13.27
CA LEU A 110 -24.73 2.23 -14.35
C LEU A 110 -24.97 3.71 -14.63
N ARG A 111 -26.20 4.18 -14.45
CA ARG A 111 -26.55 5.58 -14.71
C ARG A 111 -25.83 6.49 -13.74
N LYS A 112 -25.86 6.19 -12.45
CA LYS A 112 -25.12 6.95 -11.43
C LYS A 112 -23.62 6.86 -11.68
N ALA A 113 -23.10 5.66 -11.91
CA ALA A 113 -21.67 5.43 -12.11
C ALA A 113 -21.06 6.20 -13.29
N VAL A 114 -21.86 6.51 -14.32
CA VAL A 114 -21.40 7.22 -15.53
C VAL A 114 -21.70 8.71 -15.50
N ILE A 115 -22.78 9.14 -14.79
CA ILE A 115 -23.22 10.54 -14.81
C ILE A 115 -22.63 11.31 -13.63
N GLU A 116 -22.56 10.68 -12.43
CA GLU A 116 -22.12 11.36 -11.21
C GLU A 116 -20.60 11.47 -11.12
N VAL A 117 -19.86 10.58 -11.82
CA VAL A 117 -18.40 10.50 -11.73
C VAL A 117 -17.80 10.39 -13.11
N ASP A 118 -16.87 11.27 -13.43
CA ASP A 118 -16.19 11.29 -14.74
C ASP A 118 -15.32 10.03 -14.93
N ASN A 119 -14.51 9.70 -13.91
CA ASN A 119 -13.71 8.47 -13.89
C ASN A 119 -14.00 7.71 -12.58
N LEU A 120 -14.88 6.72 -12.67
CA LEU A 120 -15.32 5.94 -11.50
C LEU A 120 -14.16 5.24 -10.79
N VAL A 121 -13.25 4.64 -11.55
CA VAL A 121 -12.12 3.88 -10.98
C VAL A 121 -11.20 4.79 -10.19
N GLU A 122 -10.83 5.92 -10.77
CA GLU A 122 -9.97 6.91 -10.13
C GLU A 122 -10.66 7.60 -8.95
N GLY A 123 -11.93 7.97 -9.13
CA GLY A 123 -12.75 8.55 -8.07
C GLY A 123 -12.87 7.60 -6.87
N LEU A 124 -13.16 6.33 -7.12
CA LEU A 124 -13.28 5.31 -6.07
C LEU A 124 -11.92 5.09 -5.38
N LYS A 125 -10.83 5.01 -6.14
CA LYS A 125 -9.47 4.91 -5.59
C LYS A 125 -9.16 6.06 -4.64
N ASN A 126 -9.41 7.30 -5.07
CA ASN A 126 -9.15 8.49 -4.26
C ASN A 126 -10.01 8.54 -2.99
N ARG A 127 -11.28 8.17 -3.09
CA ARG A 127 -12.17 8.10 -1.91
C ARG A 127 -11.73 7.03 -0.93
N LEU A 128 -11.35 5.87 -1.45
CA LEU A 128 -10.87 4.77 -0.63
C LEU A 128 -9.59 5.14 0.13
N VAL A 129 -8.64 5.80 -0.56
CA VAL A 129 -7.42 6.33 0.06
C VAL A 129 -7.74 7.21 1.26
N ILE A 130 -8.65 8.17 1.09
CA ILE A 130 -9.04 9.10 2.16
C ILE A 130 -9.70 8.35 3.32
N ILE A 131 -10.60 7.41 3.03
CA ILE A 131 -11.31 6.63 4.05
C ILE A 131 -10.33 5.77 4.84
N VAL A 132 -9.46 5.02 4.14
CA VAL A 132 -8.43 4.17 4.77
C VAL A 132 -7.49 5.01 5.63
N GLN A 133 -7.02 6.16 5.13
CA GLN A 133 -6.18 7.06 5.91
C GLN A 133 -6.88 7.55 7.18
N ASN A 134 -8.14 7.93 7.09
CA ASN A 134 -8.88 8.44 8.25
C ASN A 134 -9.11 7.34 9.30
N VAL A 135 -9.50 6.14 8.88
CA VAL A 135 -9.71 5.00 9.77
C VAL A 135 -8.40 4.59 10.44
N VAL A 136 -7.32 4.47 9.67
CA VAL A 136 -6.01 4.05 10.21
C VAL A 136 -5.40 5.11 11.12
N LYS A 137 -5.47 6.40 10.77
CA LYS A 137 -4.98 7.51 11.62
C LYS A 137 -5.68 7.58 12.99
N ALA A 138 -6.92 7.15 13.06
CA ALA A 138 -7.68 7.12 14.31
C ALA A 138 -7.29 5.96 15.23
N GLN A 139 -6.53 4.98 14.73
CA GLN A 139 -6.12 3.82 15.51
C GLN A 139 -4.89 4.13 16.37
N ASP A 140 -4.76 3.35 17.44
CA ASP A 140 -3.59 3.31 18.31
C ASP A 140 -2.96 1.90 18.30
N ARG A 141 -1.87 1.72 19.01
CA ARG A 141 -1.15 0.44 19.13
C ARG A 141 -2.03 -0.74 19.56
N HIS A 142 -3.08 -0.50 20.30
CA HIS A 142 -3.97 -1.55 20.81
C HIS A 142 -5.07 -1.86 19.82
N SER A 143 -5.73 -0.84 19.30
CA SER A 143 -6.84 -0.98 18.36
C SER A 143 -6.41 -1.49 16.97
N ILE A 144 -5.18 -1.20 16.56
CA ILE A 144 -4.63 -1.64 15.27
C ILE A 144 -4.53 -3.17 15.13
N ARG A 145 -4.58 -3.90 16.25
CA ARG A 145 -4.57 -5.37 16.24
C ARG A 145 -5.91 -5.97 15.80
N ASP A 146 -6.98 -5.21 15.93
CA ASP A 146 -8.31 -5.63 15.51
C ASP A 146 -8.57 -5.22 14.07
N MET A 147 -7.99 -6.00 13.16
CA MET A 147 -8.16 -5.81 11.72
C MET A 147 -9.62 -5.92 11.27
N SER A 148 -10.40 -6.82 11.89
CA SER A 148 -11.80 -7.03 11.53
C SER A 148 -12.61 -5.77 11.77
N ARG A 149 -12.40 -5.13 12.90
CA ARG A 149 -13.06 -3.87 13.25
C ARG A 149 -12.70 -2.76 12.25
N MET A 150 -11.43 -2.62 11.89
CA MET A 150 -11.01 -1.61 10.91
C MET A 150 -11.63 -1.86 9.51
N VAL A 151 -11.73 -3.11 9.09
CA VAL A 151 -12.41 -3.49 7.84
C VAL A 151 -13.86 -3.08 7.87
N ASP A 152 -14.56 -3.31 8.98
CA ASP A 152 -15.98 -2.93 9.15
C ASP A 152 -16.15 -1.41 9.17
N GLU A 153 -15.27 -0.67 9.84
CA GLU A 153 -15.27 0.79 9.86
C GLU A 153 -15.06 1.37 8.44
N VAL A 154 -14.15 0.80 7.64
CA VAL A 154 -13.94 1.21 6.25
C VAL A 154 -15.18 0.91 5.40
N LYS A 155 -15.77 -0.29 5.52
CA LYS A 155 -16.99 -0.66 4.80
C LYS A 155 -18.16 0.27 5.15
N GLN A 156 -18.32 0.60 6.42
CA GLN A 156 -19.35 1.54 6.86
C GLN A 156 -19.13 2.94 6.28
N ALA A 157 -17.89 3.41 6.23
CA ALA A 157 -17.55 4.70 5.66
C ALA A 157 -17.70 4.75 4.12
N LEU A 158 -17.66 3.59 3.44
CA LEU A 158 -17.91 3.47 2.00
C LEU A 158 -19.39 3.53 1.64
N GLY A 159 -20.32 3.19 2.53
CA GLY A 159 -21.75 3.13 2.27
C GLY A 159 -22.34 4.37 1.57
N PRO A 160 -22.03 5.60 1.99
CA PRO A 160 -22.48 6.80 1.30
C PRO A 160 -21.96 6.91 -0.15
N VAL A 161 -20.73 6.47 -0.40
CA VAL A 161 -20.09 6.48 -1.74
C VAL A 161 -20.78 5.45 -2.64
N GLU A 162 -21.08 4.26 -2.11
CA GLU A 162 -21.79 3.22 -2.82
C GLU A 162 -23.17 3.71 -3.32
N GLN A 163 -23.92 4.35 -2.44
CA GLN A 163 -25.24 4.89 -2.78
C GLN A 163 -25.17 6.04 -3.79
N GLN A 164 -24.21 6.93 -3.64
CA GLN A 164 -24.02 8.09 -4.51
C GLN A 164 -23.63 7.66 -5.92
N TRP A 165 -22.66 6.75 -6.03
CA TRP A 165 -22.06 6.38 -7.32
C TRP A 165 -22.64 5.11 -7.93
N GLY A 166 -23.59 4.45 -7.26
CA GLY A 166 -24.26 3.24 -7.76
C GLY A 166 -23.32 2.05 -7.90
N VAL A 167 -22.36 1.95 -7.00
CA VAL A 167 -21.45 0.81 -6.86
C VAL A 167 -21.80 0.03 -5.60
N GLN A 168 -21.45 -1.23 -5.56
CA GLN A 168 -21.57 -2.09 -4.38
C GLN A 168 -20.21 -2.73 -4.11
N VAL A 169 -19.72 -2.59 -2.90
CA VAL A 169 -18.49 -3.22 -2.44
C VAL A 169 -18.83 -4.60 -1.88
N HIS A 170 -18.32 -5.65 -2.52
CA HIS A 170 -18.50 -7.02 -2.07
C HIS A 170 -17.48 -7.40 -1.02
N GLU A 171 -16.22 -7.04 -1.27
CA GLU A 171 -15.11 -7.41 -0.42
C GLU A 171 -14.15 -6.24 -0.26
N PHE A 172 -13.67 -6.04 0.96
CA PHE A 172 -12.60 -5.10 1.28
C PHE A 172 -11.61 -5.80 2.22
N GLY A 173 -10.32 -5.61 1.98
CA GLY A 173 -9.26 -6.14 2.83
C GLY A 173 -7.97 -5.35 2.69
N PHE A 174 -7.17 -5.37 3.75
CA PHE A 174 -5.81 -4.82 3.70
C PHE A 174 -4.88 -5.81 2.99
N SER A 175 -4.18 -5.37 1.95
CA SER A 175 -3.20 -6.17 1.21
C SER A 175 -1.81 -6.11 1.84
N THR A 176 -1.47 -4.97 2.39
CA THR A 176 -0.23 -4.72 3.12
C THR A 176 -0.57 -3.99 4.40
N PHE A 177 -0.05 -4.48 5.51
CA PHE A 177 -0.23 -3.82 6.80
C PHE A 177 0.98 -4.14 7.68
N SER A 178 2.00 -3.29 7.63
CA SER A 178 3.26 -3.51 8.32
C SER A 178 3.79 -2.22 8.94
N PRO A 179 4.39 -2.29 10.14
CA PRO A 179 5.11 -1.15 10.69
C PRO A 179 6.33 -0.82 9.81
N THR A 180 6.66 0.45 9.69
CA THR A 180 7.92 0.86 9.05
C THR A 180 9.13 0.34 9.86
N PRO A 181 10.31 0.20 9.22
CA PRO A 181 11.51 -0.26 9.92
C PRO A 181 11.80 0.53 11.21
N GLU A 182 11.64 1.84 11.17
CA GLU A 182 11.87 2.73 12.31
C GLU A 182 10.85 2.45 13.43
N THR A 183 9.58 2.28 13.07
CA THR A 183 8.51 1.93 14.04
C THR A 183 8.74 0.56 14.65
N MET A 184 9.22 -0.39 13.85
CA MET A 184 9.57 -1.72 14.32
C MET A 184 10.71 -1.67 15.34
N GLU A 185 11.77 -0.92 15.04
CA GLU A 185 12.91 -0.74 15.94
C GLU A 185 12.48 -0.13 17.28
N ILE A 186 11.73 0.98 17.25
CA ILE A 186 11.21 1.62 18.46
C ILE A 186 10.34 0.65 19.27
N THR A 187 9.48 -0.11 18.61
CA THR A 187 8.59 -1.08 19.25
C THR A 187 9.37 -2.22 19.89
N GLN A 188 10.42 -2.72 19.22
CA GLN A 188 11.32 -3.75 19.75
C GLN A 188 12.10 -3.24 20.96
N LEU A 189 12.65 -2.01 20.89
CA LEU A 189 13.37 -1.40 22.01
C LEU A 189 12.46 -1.21 23.23
N GLN A 190 11.23 -0.74 23.04
CA GLN A 190 10.26 -0.59 24.12
C GLN A 190 9.88 -1.93 24.75
N LYS A 191 9.66 -2.96 23.91
CA LYS A 191 9.38 -4.31 24.39
C LYS A 191 10.55 -4.87 25.17
N LEU A 192 11.76 -4.72 24.67
CA LEU A 192 12.97 -5.15 25.35
C LEU A 192 13.16 -4.42 26.71
N ALA A 193 12.89 -3.11 26.76
CA ALA A 193 12.96 -2.34 27.99
C ALA A 193 11.93 -2.81 29.02
N HIS A 194 10.70 -3.11 28.55
CA HIS A 194 9.64 -3.63 29.41
C HIS A 194 9.99 -5.02 29.96
N GLU A 195 10.48 -5.91 29.13
CA GLU A 195 10.93 -7.24 29.55
C GLU A 195 12.10 -7.17 30.55
N LYS A 196 13.07 -6.30 30.29
CA LYS A 196 14.18 -6.08 31.24
C LYS A 196 13.71 -5.55 32.59
N LEU A 197 12.73 -4.64 32.58
CA LEU A 197 12.16 -4.10 33.81
C LEU A 197 11.36 -5.17 34.57
N SER A 198 10.62 -6.03 33.87
CA SER A 198 9.89 -7.13 34.50
C SER A 198 10.83 -8.16 35.13
N LEU A 199 11.90 -8.52 34.44
CA LEU A 199 12.95 -9.39 34.96
C LEU A 199 13.68 -8.77 36.18
N TYR A 200 13.93 -7.46 36.15
CA TYR A 200 14.51 -6.76 37.30
C TYR A 200 13.63 -6.88 38.52
N ARG A 201 12.31 -6.63 38.36
CA ARG A 201 11.36 -6.77 39.47
C ARG A 201 11.31 -8.20 39.99
N GLN A 202 11.30 -9.18 39.11
CA GLN A 202 11.29 -10.59 39.48
C GLN A 202 12.55 -10.97 40.29
N PHE A 203 13.72 -10.56 39.85
CA PHE A 203 14.98 -10.88 40.54
C PHE A 203 15.16 -10.11 41.85
N HIS A 204 14.78 -8.84 41.88
CA HIS A 204 14.93 -8.00 43.05
C HIS A 204 13.84 -8.27 44.11
N ASP A 205 12.56 -8.21 43.67
CA ASP A 205 11.43 -8.24 44.60
C ASP A 205 11.07 -9.67 45.05
N GLU A 206 11.09 -10.65 44.12
CA GLU A 206 10.67 -12.02 44.40
C GLU A 206 11.83 -12.92 44.90
N GLN A 207 13.03 -12.74 44.31
CA GLN A 207 14.20 -13.58 44.65
C GLN A 207 15.16 -12.92 45.64
N GLY A 208 14.94 -11.65 46.00
CA GLY A 208 15.74 -10.93 47.01
C GLY A 208 17.19 -10.66 46.54
N LEU A 209 17.47 -10.65 45.22
CA LEU A 209 18.79 -10.34 44.76
C LEU A 209 19.16 -8.86 44.99
N ASN A 210 20.44 -8.62 45.29
CA ASN A 210 20.96 -7.26 45.34
C ASN A 210 20.73 -6.55 43.96
N PRO A 211 20.31 -5.26 43.96
CA PRO A 211 20.07 -4.48 42.72
C PRO A 211 21.20 -4.58 41.71
N GLU A 212 22.47 -4.52 42.13
CA GLU A 212 23.63 -4.63 41.26
C GLU A 212 23.72 -6.01 40.56
N ALA A 213 23.44 -7.07 41.32
CA ALA A 213 23.43 -8.43 40.78
C ALA A 213 22.27 -8.63 39.76
N ALA A 214 21.08 -8.11 40.06
CA ALA A 214 19.94 -8.17 39.15
C ALA A 214 20.22 -7.43 37.83
N VAL A 215 20.76 -6.22 37.88
CA VAL A 215 21.15 -5.44 36.69
C VAL A 215 22.24 -6.16 35.88
N SER A 216 23.24 -6.76 36.53
CA SER A 216 24.32 -7.50 35.87
C SER A 216 23.80 -8.74 35.15
N LEU A 217 22.87 -9.48 35.73
CA LEU A 217 22.22 -10.62 35.08
C LEU A 217 21.43 -10.20 33.82
N ILE A 218 20.67 -9.12 33.94
CA ILE A 218 19.83 -8.62 32.83
C ILE A 218 20.67 -8.02 31.70
N SER A 219 21.79 -7.38 32.05
CA SER A 219 22.68 -6.81 31.04
C SER A 219 23.53 -7.84 30.30
N GLY A 220 23.52 -9.11 30.72
CA GLY A 220 24.35 -10.17 30.16
C GLY A 220 25.79 -10.12 30.58
N ALA A 221 26.13 -9.40 31.67
CA ALA A 221 27.45 -9.42 32.25
C ALA A 221 27.75 -10.82 32.82
N VAL A 222 28.80 -11.45 32.33
CA VAL A 222 29.26 -12.74 32.82
C VAL A 222 29.87 -12.54 34.22
N MET A 223 29.23 -13.14 35.24
CA MET A 223 29.89 -13.25 36.53
C MET A 223 31.04 -14.24 36.41
N ALA A 224 32.25 -13.74 36.46
CA ALA A 224 33.41 -14.59 36.63
C ALA A 224 33.44 -15.05 38.10
N LEU A 225 32.95 -16.25 38.34
CA LEU A 225 33.14 -16.94 39.63
C LEU A 225 34.63 -17.38 39.74
N SER A 226 35.46 -16.47 40.12
CA SER A 226 36.79 -16.86 40.65
C SER A 226 36.63 -17.06 42.16
N GLY A 227 36.98 -18.20 42.65
CA GLY A 227 36.66 -18.85 43.91
C GLY A 227 36.92 -18.13 45.21
N GLN A 228 36.87 -16.84 45.34
CA GLN A 228 36.91 -16.14 46.63
C GLN A 228 36.38 -14.70 46.67
N SER A 229 35.67 -14.24 45.76
CA SER A 229 34.75 -13.06 45.82
C SER A 229 34.24 -12.72 44.44
N ALA A 230 32.93 -12.76 44.25
CA ALA A 230 32.30 -12.24 43.04
C ALA A 230 32.48 -10.72 42.99
N ARG A 231 33.50 -10.25 42.28
CA ARG A 231 33.56 -8.85 41.88
C ARG A 231 32.81 -8.69 40.59
N LEU A 232 31.64 -8.06 40.66
CA LEU A 232 30.93 -7.55 39.50
C LEU A 232 31.81 -6.55 38.75
N ALA A 233 32.30 -6.95 37.58
CA ALA A 233 32.94 -6.00 36.67
C ALA A 233 31.83 -5.20 36.01
N VAL A 234 31.48 -4.06 36.58
CA VAL A 234 30.65 -3.07 35.90
C VAL A 234 31.50 -2.53 34.75
N PRO A 235 31.07 -2.63 33.47
CA PRO A 235 31.79 -1.96 32.40
C PRO A 235 31.83 -0.47 32.72
N SER A 236 33.04 0.08 32.87
CA SER A 236 33.23 1.52 33.05
C SER A 236 32.49 2.28 31.93
N PRO A 237 31.76 3.34 32.27
CA PRO A 237 31.22 4.20 31.23
C PRO A 237 32.36 4.65 30.33
N LEU A 238 32.21 4.55 29.02
CA LEU A 238 33.15 4.97 28.00
C LEU A 238 33.79 6.28 28.43
N ALA A 239 35.13 6.23 28.67
CA ALA A 239 35.90 7.43 28.88
C ALA A 239 35.70 8.35 27.67
N PRO A 240 35.50 9.67 27.88
CA PRO A 240 35.34 10.59 26.77
C PRO A 240 36.61 10.52 25.91
N ALA A 241 36.46 10.37 24.62
CA ALA A 241 37.51 10.34 23.64
C ALA A 241 38.40 11.58 23.84
N GLN A 242 39.65 11.36 24.21
CA GLN A 242 40.66 12.44 24.29
C GLN A 242 40.84 12.97 22.86
N PRO A 243 40.86 14.29 22.65
CA PRO A 243 41.22 14.85 21.37
C PRO A 243 42.67 14.51 21.06
N THR A 244 42.90 13.83 19.96
CA THR A 244 44.22 13.58 19.39
C THR A 244 44.81 14.94 18.99
N VAL A 245 45.73 15.44 19.78
CA VAL A 245 46.57 16.61 19.43
C VAL A 245 47.46 16.20 18.27
N ALA A 246 47.25 16.85 17.14
CA ALA A 246 48.16 16.80 16.01
C ALA A 246 49.48 17.38 16.43
N GLY A 247 50.50 16.55 16.52
CA GLY A 247 51.92 16.94 16.66
C GLY A 247 52.52 17.03 15.28
N GLU A 248 52.80 18.17 14.97
CA GLU A 248 53.66 18.94 14.09
C GLU A 248 55.06 18.31 13.86
N ASN A 249 55.45 18.42 12.58
CA ASN A 249 56.78 18.67 12.02
C ASN A 249 57.89 17.62 12.12
N GLN A 250 58.44 17.31 11.02
CA GLN A 250 59.68 17.82 10.39
C GLN A 250 60.09 16.88 9.27
N ASP A 251 60.16 17.40 8.12
CA ASP A 251 61.33 17.89 7.34
C ASP A 251 62.19 16.81 6.67
N VAL A 252 62.40 17.14 5.40
CA VAL A 252 63.68 17.10 4.65
C VAL A 252 63.87 15.89 3.70
N SER A 253 63.90 16.31 2.51
CA SER A 253 64.83 16.13 1.38
C SER A 253 64.57 15.11 0.33
N THR A 254 64.31 15.69 -0.83
CA THR A 254 65.03 15.55 -2.10
C THR A 254 65.33 14.15 -2.63
N HIS A 255 64.79 13.86 -3.79
CA HIS A 255 65.50 13.56 -5.04
C HIS A 255 64.47 13.11 -6.09
N ASN A 256 64.24 13.95 -7.06
CA ASN A 256 64.77 14.03 -8.42
C ASN A 256 64.56 12.76 -9.31
N SER A 257 64.23 13.09 -10.49
CA SER A 257 64.24 12.29 -11.73
C SER A 257 62.92 11.56 -12.03
N GLY A 258 62.15 11.96 -12.98
CA GLY A 258 62.49 12.17 -14.38
C GLY A 258 61.85 11.09 -15.22
N ASN A 259 61.22 11.55 -16.23
CA ASN A 259 60.91 10.89 -17.49
C ASN A 259 59.47 10.43 -17.75
N ASP A 260 58.78 11.24 -18.52
CA ASP A 260 58.41 11.02 -19.95
C ASP A 260 57.82 9.65 -20.32
N HIS A 261 56.65 9.62 -20.86
CA HIS A 261 56.26 9.37 -22.24
C HIS A 261 54.81 8.86 -22.35
N ASP A 262 54.12 9.59 -23.16
CA ASP A 262 53.18 9.18 -24.25
C ASP A 262 52.28 7.95 -24.12
N GLY A 263 51.03 8.27 -24.47
CA GLY A 263 50.01 7.31 -24.87
C GLY A 263 48.63 7.85 -24.70
#